data_0820ac952997ea99bc23ea80a2158aca
#
_entry.id   0820ac952997ea99bc23ea80a2158aca
#
_cell.length_a   1.000
_cell.length_b   1.000
_cell.length_c   1.000
_cell.angle_alpha   90.00
_cell.angle_beta   90.00
_cell.angle_gamma   90.00
#
_symmetry.space_group_name_H-M   'P 1'
#
loop_
_entity.id
_entity.type
_entity.pdbx_description
1 polymer ?
#
loop_
_entity_poly.entity_id
_entity_poly.type
_entity_poly.pdbx_seq_one_letter_code
_entity_poly.pdbx_strand_id
1 'polypeptide(L)'
;DKLAEVAEGHPEVYCLKADVTDVGQIAMLLAALASEMGGLDLLVLCSGVGRMNPDLDYGLELPTVDTNVRGWTAVADWAFSFFMRQGYGHLAAISSVAGIRGLAPAPAYSASKAYQIHYLEALRQRARIFRKKVCVTDVRPGFVRTPLLSHPEMLFWVDEPEKAVKAIYRAISARKKKAVITRRWAFLVPWMRIAPEWLVAKILGKA
;
A
#
# COMPACT_ATOMS: atom_id res chain seq x y z
N ASP A 1 12.88 -15.94 13.07
CA ASP A 1 12.24 -15.46 11.84
C ASP A 1 10.89 -14.80 12.21
N LYS A 2 10.70 -13.52 11.87
CA LYS A 2 9.48 -12.76 12.23
C LYS A 2 8.17 -13.42 11.76
N LEU A 3 8.21 -14.16 10.65
CA LEU A 3 7.03 -14.90 10.19
C LEU A 3 6.70 -16.07 11.11
N ALA A 4 7.72 -16.78 11.59
CA ALA A 4 7.51 -17.85 12.56
C ALA A 4 6.95 -17.33 13.88
N GLU A 5 7.42 -16.17 14.36
CA GLU A 5 6.89 -15.50 15.56
C GLU A 5 5.40 -15.14 15.41
N VAL A 6 4.98 -14.69 14.21
CA VAL A 6 3.56 -14.39 13.94
C VAL A 6 2.69 -15.64 13.92
N ALA A 7 3.23 -16.78 13.48
CA ALA A 7 2.50 -18.06 13.41
C ALA A 7 2.52 -18.83 14.74
N GLU A 8 3.38 -18.44 15.70
CA GLU A 8 3.51 -19.12 16.97
C GLU A 8 2.19 -19.11 17.75
N GLY A 9 1.70 -20.30 18.11
CA GLY A 9 0.43 -20.47 18.80
C GLY A 9 -0.83 -20.33 17.92
N HIS A 10 -0.67 -20.14 16.62
CA HIS A 10 -1.76 -19.94 15.66
C HIS A 10 -1.70 -20.96 14.51
N PRO A 11 -2.20 -22.20 14.72
CA PRO A 11 -2.11 -23.27 13.70
C PRO A 11 -2.88 -22.96 12.40
N GLU A 12 -3.81 -22.00 12.46
CA GLU A 12 -4.56 -21.50 11.31
C GLU A 12 -3.77 -20.46 10.48
N VAL A 13 -2.56 -20.03 10.90
CA VAL A 13 -1.73 -19.07 10.19
C VAL A 13 -0.68 -19.76 9.34
N TYR A 14 -0.80 -19.65 8.04
CA TYR A 14 0.18 -20.14 7.07
C TYR A 14 1.21 -19.06 6.73
N CYS A 15 2.48 -19.36 6.89
CA CYS A 15 3.57 -18.43 6.59
C CYS A 15 4.39 -18.93 5.41
N LEU A 16 4.56 -18.07 4.40
CA LEU A 16 5.36 -18.34 3.23
C LEU A 16 6.33 -17.18 2.98
N LYS A 17 7.63 -17.49 2.87
CA LYS A 17 8.63 -16.49 2.48
C LYS A 17 8.49 -16.19 0.99
N ALA A 18 8.23 -14.92 0.65
CA ALA A 18 8.09 -14.48 -0.72
C ALA A 18 8.75 -13.11 -0.91
N ASP A 19 9.36 -12.90 -2.07
CA ASP A 19 9.85 -11.60 -2.52
C ASP A 19 8.97 -11.13 -3.67
N VAL A 20 8.27 -10.00 -3.49
CA VAL A 20 7.39 -9.46 -4.53
C VAL A 20 8.16 -9.01 -5.77
N THR A 21 9.47 -8.74 -5.67
CA THR A 21 10.31 -8.36 -6.81
C THR A 21 10.65 -9.56 -7.71
N ASP A 22 10.52 -10.78 -7.21
CA ASP A 22 10.57 -11.99 -8.03
C ASP A 22 9.20 -12.26 -8.69
N VAL A 23 8.89 -11.44 -9.71
CA VAL A 23 7.59 -11.49 -10.40
C VAL A 23 7.31 -12.82 -11.10
N GLY A 24 8.35 -13.61 -11.39
CA GLY A 24 8.20 -14.94 -11.97
C GLY A 24 7.66 -15.97 -10.97
N GLN A 25 8.06 -15.83 -9.72
CA GLN A 25 7.68 -16.75 -8.65
C GLN A 25 6.41 -16.36 -7.91
N ILE A 26 6.19 -15.06 -7.70
CA ILE A 26 5.14 -14.58 -6.79
C ILE A 26 3.75 -15.10 -7.15
N ALA A 27 3.41 -15.18 -8.42
CA ALA A 27 2.10 -15.66 -8.86
C ALA A 27 1.87 -17.13 -8.53
N MET A 28 2.91 -17.97 -8.66
CA MET A 28 2.85 -19.39 -8.31
C MET A 28 2.71 -19.58 -6.80
N LEU A 29 3.48 -18.82 -6.01
CA LEU A 29 3.43 -18.88 -4.54
C LEU A 29 2.06 -18.46 -4.01
N LEU A 30 1.48 -17.38 -4.54
CA LEU A 30 0.13 -16.94 -4.18
C LEU A 30 -0.95 -17.94 -4.57
N ALA A 31 -0.81 -18.60 -5.73
CA ALA A 31 -1.74 -19.61 -6.17
C ALA A 31 -1.67 -20.88 -5.28
N ALA A 32 -0.47 -21.32 -4.93
CA ALA A 32 -0.26 -22.44 -4.01
C ALA A 32 -0.88 -22.14 -2.64
N LEU A 33 -0.60 -20.97 -2.07
CA LEU A 33 -1.14 -20.55 -0.78
C LEU A 33 -2.68 -20.47 -0.79
N ALA A 34 -3.26 -19.87 -1.83
CA ALA A 34 -4.72 -19.78 -1.96
C ALA A 34 -5.38 -21.16 -2.10
N SER A 35 -4.69 -22.12 -2.76
CA SER A 35 -5.16 -23.51 -2.86
C SER A 35 -5.10 -24.22 -1.51
N GLU A 36 -4.02 -24.06 -0.76
CA GLU A 36 -3.83 -24.65 0.57
C GLU A 36 -4.86 -24.16 1.57
N MET A 37 -5.21 -22.87 1.52
CA MET A 37 -6.26 -22.25 2.35
C MET A 37 -7.69 -22.59 1.89
N GLY A 38 -7.88 -23.30 0.79
CA GLY A 38 -9.19 -23.64 0.23
C GLY A 38 -9.91 -22.45 -0.44
N GLY A 39 -9.22 -21.35 -0.71
CA GLY A 39 -9.75 -20.14 -1.37
C GLY A 39 -9.15 -18.87 -0.84
N LEU A 40 -9.65 -17.73 -1.35
CA LEU A 40 -9.19 -16.40 -0.94
C LEU A 40 -10.36 -15.42 -0.97
N ASP A 41 -10.69 -14.80 0.17
CA ASP A 41 -11.73 -13.78 0.29
C ASP A 41 -11.17 -12.37 0.36
N LEU A 42 -9.99 -12.22 0.98
CA LEU A 42 -9.31 -10.93 1.19
C LEU A 42 -7.81 -11.08 0.96
N LEU A 43 -7.26 -10.20 0.14
CA LEU A 43 -5.81 -9.98 0.07
C LEU A 43 -5.49 -8.57 0.55
N VAL A 44 -4.59 -8.46 1.53
CA VAL A 44 -4.08 -7.17 2.02
C VAL A 44 -2.64 -6.98 1.53
N LEU A 45 -2.46 -6.11 0.56
CA LEU A 45 -1.16 -5.82 -0.05
C LEU A 45 -0.46 -4.71 0.73
N CYS A 46 0.49 -5.11 1.57
CA CYS A 46 1.24 -4.21 2.45
C CYS A 46 2.69 -3.98 1.98
N SER A 47 3.19 -4.73 1.01
CA SER A 47 4.56 -4.59 0.53
C SER A 47 4.84 -3.19 0.02
N GLY A 48 5.97 -2.64 0.45
CA GLY A 48 6.40 -1.33 0.04
C GLY A 48 7.63 -0.88 0.82
N VAL A 49 8.50 -0.21 0.12
CA VAL A 49 9.73 0.41 0.64
C VAL A 49 9.77 1.88 0.25
N GLY A 50 10.61 2.65 0.91
CA GLY A 50 10.85 4.04 0.58
C GLY A 50 12.09 4.53 1.29
N ARG A 51 12.82 5.41 0.64
CA ARG A 51 14.03 6.05 1.17
C ARG A 51 14.01 7.52 0.82
N MET A 52 14.61 8.31 1.70
CA MET A 52 14.98 9.69 1.38
C MET A 52 16.16 9.65 0.39
N ASN A 53 16.12 10.49 -0.62
CA ASN A 53 17.14 10.54 -1.68
C ASN A 53 17.33 11.99 -2.16
N PRO A 54 17.91 12.85 -1.32
CA PRO A 54 18.13 14.26 -1.65
C PRO A 54 19.07 14.45 -2.84
N ASP A 55 20.00 13.52 -3.04
CA ASP A 55 21.04 13.62 -4.09
C ASP A 55 20.63 12.95 -5.41
N LEU A 56 19.40 12.40 -5.48
CA LEU A 56 18.85 11.71 -6.66
C LEU A 56 19.73 10.54 -7.13
N ASP A 57 20.28 9.78 -6.20
CA ASP A 57 21.00 8.54 -6.52
C ASP A 57 20.02 7.49 -7.07
N TYR A 58 20.23 7.12 -8.33
CA TYR A 58 19.43 6.12 -9.02
C TYR A 58 19.42 4.75 -8.31
N GLY A 59 20.54 4.36 -7.70
CA GLY A 59 20.65 3.11 -6.94
C GLY A 59 19.74 3.05 -5.72
N LEU A 60 19.40 4.20 -5.12
CA LEU A 60 18.43 4.31 -4.03
C LEU A 60 16.97 4.33 -4.54
N GLU A 61 16.72 4.82 -5.76
CA GLU A 61 15.38 4.89 -6.34
C GLU A 61 14.90 3.53 -6.86
N LEU A 62 15.80 2.79 -7.51
CA LEU A 62 15.47 1.54 -8.19
C LEU A 62 14.78 0.49 -7.31
N PRO A 63 15.24 0.18 -6.09
CA PRO A 63 14.54 -0.75 -5.20
C PRO A 63 13.11 -0.32 -4.85
N THR A 64 12.87 1.01 -4.78
CA THR A 64 11.53 1.55 -4.55
C THR A 64 10.62 1.31 -5.76
N VAL A 65 11.11 1.50 -6.96
CA VAL A 65 10.36 1.23 -8.20
C VAL A 65 10.10 -0.27 -8.34
N ASP A 66 11.11 -1.11 -8.14
CA ASP A 66 10.99 -2.57 -8.25
C ASP A 66 9.95 -3.13 -7.27
N THR A 67 10.01 -2.73 -6.01
CA THR A 67 9.08 -3.21 -4.99
C THR A 67 7.69 -2.60 -5.14
N ASN A 68 7.60 -1.25 -5.18
CA ASN A 68 6.33 -0.53 -5.06
C ASN A 68 5.55 -0.44 -6.37
N VAL A 69 6.21 -0.64 -7.51
CA VAL A 69 5.57 -0.59 -8.83
C VAL A 69 5.57 -1.98 -9.44
N ARG A 70 6.72 -2.52 -9.84
CA ARG A 70 6.80 -3.78 -10.59
C ARG A 70 6.26 -4.96 -9.78
N GLY A 71 6.83 -5.24 -8.62
CA GLY A 71 6.41 -6.35 -7.75
C GLY A 71 5.00 -6.17 -7.19
N TRP A 72 4.69 -4.95 -6.75
CA TRP A 72 3.37 -4.61 -6.26
C TRP A 72 2.28 -4.85 -7.32
N THR A 73 2.54 -4.48 -8.58
CA THR A 73 1.62 -4.70 -9.69
C THR A 73 1.38 -6.19 -9.94
N ALA A 74 2.44 -7.00 -9.92
CA ALA A 74 2.31 -8.45 -10.11
C ALA A 74 1.36 -9.08 -9.08
N VAL A 75 1.48 -8.70 -7.80
CA VAL A 75 0.58 -9.18 -6.74
C VAL A 75 -0.84 -8.64 -6.91
N ALA A 76 -0.99 -7.35 -7.22
CA ALA A 76 -2.30 -6.72 -7.38
C ALA A 76 -3.07 -7.30 -8.57
N ASP A 77 -2.40 -7.53 -9.70
CA ASP A 77 -2.99 -8.15 -10.91
C ASP A 77 -3.39 -9.59 -10.66
N TRP A 78 -2.51 -10.36 -10.02
CA TRP A 78 -2.83 -11.74 -9.69
C TRP A 78 -4.08 -11.80 -8.81
N ALA A 79 -4.11 -11.02 -7.70
CA ALA A 79 -5.23 -11.03 -6.76
C ALA A 79 -6.53 -10.56 -7.41
N PHE A 80 -6.48 -9.45 -8.16
CA PHE A 80 -7.66 -8.93 -8.84
C PHE A 80 -8.18 -9.92 -9.88
N SER A 81 -7.31 -10.53 -10.68
CA SER A 81 -7.68 -11.54 -11.67
C SER A 81 -8.26 -12.81 -11.02
N PHE A 82 -7.73 -13.21 -9.86
CA PHE A 82 -8.28 -14.31 -9.07
C PHE A 82 -9.71 -14.01 -8.64
N PHE A 83 -9.95 -12.85 -8.02
CA PHE A 83 -11.29 -12.43 -7.58
C PHE A 83 -12.26 -12.21 -8.74
N MET A 84 -11.79 -11.73 -9.88
CA MET A 84 -12.64 -11.58 -11.08
C MET A 84 -13.12 -12.93 -11.62
N ARG A 85 -12.27 -13.96 -11.62
CA ARG A 85 -12.66 -15.34 -11.99
C ARG A 85 -13.60 -15.95 -10.95
N GLN A 86 -13.28 -15.78 -9.67
CA GLN A 86 -14.12 -16.24 -8.55
C GLN A 86 -15.50 -15.55 -8.54
N GLY A 87 -15.61 -14.34 -9.06
CA GLY A 87 -16.83 -13.52 -9.09
C GLY A 87 -17.01 -12.61 -7.86
N TYR A 88 -16.24 -12.79 -6.82
CA TYR A 88 -16.24 -12.00 -5.60
C TYR A 88 -14.84 -11.96 -4.96
N GLY A 89 -14.62 -11.04 -4.02
CA GLY A 89 -13.39 -10.95 -3.23
C GLY A 89 -13.08 -9.51 -2.83
N HIS A 90 -11.99 -9.33 -2.10
CA HIS A 90 -11.58 -8.04 -1.60
C HIS A 90 -10.06 -7.85 -1.71
N LEU A 91 -9.63 -6.94 -2.57
CA LEU A 91 -8.25 -6.45 -2.61
C LEU A 91 -8.14 -5.17 -1.78
N ALA A 92 -7.40 -5.20 -0.69
CA ALA A 92 -7.03 -4.02 0.08
C ALA A 92 -5.54 -3.75 -0.09
N ALA A 93 -5.16 -2.50 -0.34
CA ALA A 93 -3.74 -2.15 -0.47
C ALA A 93 -3.40 -0.90 0.33
N ILE A 94 -2.19 -0.92 0.90
CA ILE A 94 -1.64 0.18 1.69
C ILE A 94 -0.81 1.08 0.77
N SER A 95 -1.45 2.15 0.28
CA SER A 95 -0.77 3.21 -0.45
C SER A 95 -0.17 4.26 0.52
N SER A 96 -0.39 5.54 0.33
CA SER A 96 0.03 6.60 1.26
C SER A 96 -0.61 7.94 0.91
N VAL A 97 -0.70 8.87 1.87
CA VAL A 97 -0.93 10.29 1.58
C VAL A 97 0.20 10.91 0.77
N ALA A 98 1.42 10.35 0.84
CA ALA A 98 2.57 10.77 0.04
C ALA A 98 2.33 10.62 -1.48
N GLY A 99 1.39 9.77 -1.91
CA GLY A 99 1.00 9.64 -3.32
C GLY A 99 0.04 10.74 -3.82
N ILE A 100 -0.32 11.70 -2.99
CA ILE A 100 -1.21 12.82 -3.39
C ILE A 100 -0.43 13.91 -4.15
N ARG A 101 0.83 14.12 -3.78
CA ARG A 101 1.74 15.10 -4.40
C ARG A 101 3.16 14.52 -4.46
N GLY A 102 3.95 15.01 -5.41
CA GLY A 102 5.38 14.74 -5.43
C GLY A 102 6.06 15.29 -4.16
N LEU A 103 6.96 14.53 -3.61
CA LEU A 103 7.76 14.90 -2.42
C LEU A 103 9.22 15.01 -2.84
N ALA A 104 9.79 16.22 -2.73
CA ALA A 104 11.17 16.49 -3.11
C ALA A 104 12.20 15.56 -2.44
N PRO A 105 12.08 15.24 -1.12
CA PRO A 105 13.08 14.38 -0.47
C PRO A 105 12.95 12.88 -0.81
N ALA A 106 11.85 12.45 -1.46
CA ALA A 106 11.62 11.04 -1.79
C ALA A 106 10.81 10.88 -3.10
N PRO A 107 11.40 11.22 -4.27
CA PRO A 107 10.69 11.27 -5.54
C PRO A 107 10.11 9.93 -5.96
N ALA A 108 10.91 8.86 -6.01
CA ALA A 108 10.41 7.53 -6.40
C ALA A 108 9.34 7.01 -5.43
N TYR A 109 9.48 7.25 -4.13
CA TYR A 109 8.47 6.83 -3.16
C TYR A 109 7.12 7.51 -3.42
N SER A 110 7.10 8.84 -3.52
CA SER A 110 5.86 9.59 -3.75
C SER A 110 5.22 9.23 -5.10
N ALA A 111 6.04 9.12 -6.15
CA ALA A 111 5.58 8.69 -7.48
C ALA A 111 5.02 7.27 -7.47
N SER A 112 5.69 6.31 -6.79
CA SER A 112 5.20 4.93 -6.67
C SER A 112 3.86 4.85 -5.92
N LYS A 113 3.69 5.66 -4.87
CA LYS A 113 2.42 5.72 -4.14
C LYS A 113 1.29 6.37 -4.95
N ALA A 114 1.61 7.35 -5.79
CA ALA A 114 0.66 7.91 -6.77
C ALA A 114 0.24 6.86 -7.79
N TYR A 115 1.19 6.09 -8.34
CA TYR A 115 0.91 4.94 -9.21
C TYR A 115 -0.09 3.99 -8.56
N GLN A 116 0.16 3.53 -7.33
CA GLN A 116 -0.72 2.60 -6.60
C GLN A 116 -2.15 3.17 -6.43
N ILE A 117 -2.28 4.47 -6.10
CA ILE A 117 -3.56 5.16 -5.96
C ILE A 117 -4.38 5.09 -7.26
N HIS A 118 -3.75 5.44 -8.40
CA HIS A 118 -4.41 5.42 -9.69
C HIS A 118 -4.71 4.01 -10.17
N TYR A 119 -3.79 3.08 -9.94
CA TYR A 119 -3.99 1.69 -10.30
C TYR A 119 -5.20 1.07 -9.59
N LEU A 120 -5.30 1.25 -8.27
CA LEU A 120 -6.45 0.79 -7.48
C LEU A 120 -7.76 1.46 -7.91
N GLU A 121 -7.72 2.71 -8.37
CA GLU A 121 -8.89 3.38 -8.93
C GLU A 121 -9.34 2.72 -10.24
N ALA A 122 -8.40 2.39 -11.12
CA ALA A 122 -8.68 1.68 -12.37
C ALA A 122 -9.26 0.28 -12.11
N LEU A 123 -8.73 -0.47 -11.14
CA LEU A 123 -9.29 -1.77 -10.76
C LEU A 123 -10.73 -1.67 -10.23
N ARG A 124 -11.07 -0.62 -9.45
CA ARG A 124 -12.47 -0.37 -9.03
C ARG A 124 -13.41 -0.11 -10.21
N GLN A 125 -12.94 0.67 -11.20
CA GLN A 125 -13.71 0.92 -12.42
C GLN A 125 -13.93 -0.38 -13.20
N ARG A 126 -12.87 -1.19 -13.32
CA ARG A 126 -12.90 -2.49 -14.01
C ARG A 126 -13.90 -3.45 -13.35
N ALA A 127 -13.88 -3.59 -12.02
CA ALA A 127 -14.84 -4.42 -11.29
C ALA A 127 -16.30 -3.97 -11.54
N ARG A 128 -16.54 -2.65 -11.60
CA ARG A 128 -17.87 -2.07 -11.89
C ARG A 128 -18.30 -2.35 -13.33
N ILE A 129 -17.42 -2.13 -14.33
CA ILE A 129 -17.72 -2.38 -15.74
C ILE A 129 -18.14 -3.84 -15.96
N PHE A 130 -17.40 -4.78 -15.37
CA PHE A 130 -17.69 -6.20 -15.48
C PHE A 130 -18.75 -6.71 -14.49
N ARG A 131 -19.39 -5.84 -13.71
CA ARG A 131 -20.45 -6.14 -12.75
C ARG A 131 -20.08 -7.25 -11.76
N LYS A 132 -18.81 -7.32 -11.33
CA LYS A 132 -18.34 -8.30 -10.36
C LYS A 132 -18.43 -7.78 -8.92
N LYS A 133 -18.70 -8.67 -7.96
CA LYS A 133 -18.73 -8.34 -6.52
C LYS A 133 -17.32 -8.26 -5.92
N VAL A 134 -16.39 -7.65 -6.65
CA VAL A 134 -15.01 -7.46 -6.22
C VAL A 134 -14.86 -6.07 -5.59
N CYS A 135 -14.45 -6.05 -4.32
CA CYS A 135 -14.13 -4.83 -3.60
C CYS A 135 -12.65 -4.49 -3.76
N VAL A 136 -12.33 -3.20 -3.91
CA VAL A 136 -10.95 -2.70 -3.91
C VAL A 136 -10.84 -1.52 -2.96
N THR A 137 -10.08 -1.69 -1.87
CA THR A 137 -9.85 -0.68 -0.84
C THR A 137 -8.44 -0.10 -0.97
N ASP A 138 -8.38 1.23 -1.10
CA ASP A 138 -7.15 2.02 -1.11
C ASP A 138 -7.00 2.69 0.26
N VAL A 139 -6.09 2.17 1.07
CA VAL A 139 -5.77 2.69 2.40
C VAL A 139 -4.58 3.63 2.29
N ARG A 140 -4.74 4.88 2.75
CA ARG A 140 -3.76 5.95 2.67
C ARG A 140 -3.33 6.41 4.06
N PRO A 141 -2.37 5.76 4.70
CA PRO A 141 -1.81 6.26 5.95
C PRO A 141 -1.07 7.59 5.75
N GLY A 142 -1.10 8.43 6.78
CA GLY A 142 -0.10 9.47 6.97
C GLY A 142 1.21 8.90 7.51
N PHE A 143 1.94 9.69 8.29
CA PHE A 143 3.13 9.19 8.97
C PHE A 143 2.75 8.27 10.11
N VAL A 144 3.32 7.07 10.11
CA VAL A 144 3.16 6.07 11.18
C VAL A 144 4.55 5.68 11.67
N ARG A 145 4.76 5.65 12.97
CA ARG A 145 6.04 5.29 13.59
C ARG A 145 6.41 3.83 13.28
N THR A 146 7.15 3.65 12.20
CA THR A 146 7.60 2.34 11.71
C THR A 146 9.06 2.46 11.26
N PRO A 147 9.77 1.35 11.07
CA PRO A 147 11.14 1.37 10.52
C PRO A 147 11.27 2.02 9.13
N LEU A 148 10.17 2.26 8.43
CA LEU A 148 10.14 2.98 7.16
C LEU A 148 10.43 4.49 7.31
N LEU A 149 10.17 5.06 8.50
CA LEU A 149 10.46 6.46 8.81
C LEU A 149 11.85 6.61 9.42
N SER A 150 12.77 7.20 8.67
CA SER A 150 14.16 7.39 9.12
C SER A 150 14.28 8.39 10.28
N HIS A 151 13.47 9.45 10.29
CA HIS A 151 13.53 10.56 11.26
C HIS A 151 12.13 10.99 11.70
N PRO A 152 11.41 10.16 12.49
CA PRO A 152 10.04 10.47 12.92
C PRO A 152 9.94 11.73 13.77
N GLU A 153 11.02 12.14 14.45
CA GLU A 153 11.11 13.35 15.27
C GLU A 153 11.04 14.66 14.45
N MET A 154 11.39 14.58 13.17
CA MET A 154 11.33 15.74 12.26
C MET A 154 9.96 15.88 11.58
N LEU A 155 9.06 14.91 11.79
CA LEU A 155 7.79 14.84 11.10
C LEU A 155 6.64 15.26 12.02
N PHE A 156 5.65 15.92 11.45
CA PHE A 156 4.42 16.28 12.17
C PHE A 156 3.34 15.19 12.02
N TRP A 157 2.51 15.06 13.06
CA TRP A 157 1.37 14.13 13.07
C TRP A 157 1.73 12.66 12.82
N VAL A 158 2.80 12.21 13.43
CA VAL A 158 3.17 10.79 13.45
C VAL A 158 2.20 10.04 14.37
N ASP A 159 1.56 9.02 13.86
CA ASP A 159 0.67 8.15 14.65
C ASP A 159 1.40 6.90 15.13
N GLU A 160 0.98 6.39 16.28
CA GLU A 160 1.48 5.11 16.76
C GLU A 160 0.90 3.94 15.96
N PRO A 161 1.67 2.85 15.73
CA PRO A 161 1.28 1.72 14.90
C PRO A 161 -0.08 1.12 15.28
N GLU A 162 -0.33 0.92 16.59
CA GLU A 162 -1.55 0.29 17.10
C GLU A 162 -2.80 1.09 16.73
N LYS A 163 -2.71 2.42 16.80
CA LYS A 163 -3.80 3.32 16.41
C LYS A 163 -4.05 3.27 14.91
N ALA A 164 -2.97 3.28 14.12
CA ALA A 164 -3.06 3.19 12.67
C ALA A 164 -3.67 1.85 12.24
N VAL A 165 -3.19 0.72 12.79
CA VAL A 165 -3.69 -0.64 12.50
C VAL A 165 -5.17 -0.77 12.81
N LYS A 166 -5.65 -0.29 13.97
CA LYS A 166 -7.08 -0.30 14.31
C LYS A 166 -7.94 0.46 13.29
N ALA A 167 -7.43 1.59 12.79
CA ALA A 167 -8.14 2.39 11.79
C ALA A 167 -8.12 1.73 10.40
N ILE A 168 -7.00 1.11 10.02
CA ILE A 168 -6.84 0.33 8.79
C ILE A 168 -7.80 -0.86 8.80
N TYR A 169 -7.78 -1.65 9.87
CA TYR A 169 -8.69 -2.80 10.04
C TYR A 169 -10.15 -2.40 9.87
N ARG A 170 -10.60 -1.34 10.56
CA ARG A 170 -11.98 -0.83 10.42
C ARG A 170 -12.30 -0.40 8.99
N ALA A 171 -11.35 0.21 8.28
CA ALA A 171 -11.57 0.65 6.91
C ALA A 171 -11.71 -0.54 5.95
N ILE A 172 -10.89 -1.58 6.11
CA ILE A 172 -10.92 -2.82 5.33
C ILE A 172 -12.21 -3.60 5.63
N SER A 173 -12.54 -3.83 6.91
CA SER A 173 -13.76 -4.54 7.34
C SER A 173 -15.02 -3.84 6.83
N ALA A 174 -15.05 -2.51 6.80
CA ALA A 174 -16.14 -1.72 6.24
C ALA A 174 -16.11 -1.63 4.70
N ARG A 175 -15.19 -2.31 4.01
CA ARG A 175 -15.03 -2.33 2.54
C ARG A 175 -14.98 -0.92 1.93
N LYS A 176 -14.33 0.03 2.59
CA LYS A 176 -14.24 1.42 2.10
C LYS A 176 -13.43 1.47 0.81
N LYS A 177 -13.93 2.19 -0.19
CA LYS A 177 -13.22 2.39 -1.46
C LYS A 177 -11.89 3.13 -1.29
N LYS A 178 -11.89 4.16 -0.44
CA LYS A 178 -10.73 5.00 -0.10
C LYS A 178 -10.78 5.30 1.39
N ALA A 179 -9.66 5.17 2.08
CA ALA A 179 -9.56 5.48 3.50
C ALA A 179 -8.25 6.21 3.80
N VAL A 180 -8.33 7.50 4.09
CA VAL A 180 -7.21 8.24 4.65
C VAL A 180 -7.16 7.93 6.14
N ILE A 181 -6.02 7.41 6.60
CA ILE A 181 -5.85 7.03 7.99
C ILE A 181 -5.41 8.26 8.78
N THR A 182 -6.13 8.45 9.89
CA THR A 182 -6.22 9.61 10.76
C THR A 182 -7.00 10.81 10.22
N ARG A 183 -7.77 11.41 11.14
CA ARG A 183 -8.67 12.54 10.77
C ARG A 183 -7.91 13.77 10.30
N ARG A 184 -6.72 14.01 10.85
CA ARG A 184 -5.88 15.17 10.50
C ARG A 184 -5.46 15.13 9.04
N TRP A 185 -4.97 13.97 8.58
CA TRP A 185 -4.62 13.76 7.19
C TRP A 185 -5.84 13.78 6.26
N ALA A 186 -6.98 13.22 6.69
CA ALA A 186 -8.21 13.26 5.91
C ALA A 186 -8.67 14.71 5.62
N PHE A 187 -8.44 15.62 6.57
CA PHE A 187 -8.70 17.05 6.39
C PHE A 187 -7.67 17.72 5.45
N LEU A 188 -6.39 17.36 5.56
CA LEU A 188 -5.32 17.99 4.78
C LEU A 188 -5.27 17.54 3.31
N VAL A 189 -5.58 16.27 3.03
CA VAL A 189 -5.49 15.69 1.68
C VAL A 189 -6.22 16.50 0.59
N PRO A 190 -7.45 16.99 0.77
CA PRO A 190 -8.10 17.81 -0.24
C PRO A 190 -7.31 19.08 -0.57
N TRP A 191 -6.75 19.75 0.46
CA TRP A 191 -5.93 20.93 0.29
C TRP A 191 -4.60 20.65 -0.41
N MET A 192 -3.96 19.54 -0.11
CA MET A 192 -2.74 19.12 -0.79
C MET A 192 -2.93 19.00 -2.31
N ARG A 193 -4.12 18.62 -2.76
CA ARG A 193 -4.41 18.45 -4.20
C ARG A 193 -4.41 19.75 -4.96
N ILE A 194 -4.89 20.83 -4.36
CA ILE A 194 -5.08 22.13 -5.00
C ILE A 194 -3.99 23.14 -4.63
N ALA A 195 -3.18 22.85 -3.60
CA ALA A 195 -2.12 23.74 -3.14
C ALA A 195 -1.08 23.98 -4.26
N PRO A 196 -0.61 25.21 -4.45
CA PRO A 196 0.48 25.51 -5.36
C PRO A 196 1.75 24.74 -4.98
N GLU A 197 2.55 24.37 -5.98
CA GLU A 197 3.76 23.55 -5.80
C GLU A 197 4.77 24.19 -4.81
N TRP A 198 4.97 25.52 -4.89
CA TRP A 198 5.87 26.23 -3.99
C TRP A 198 5.45 26.12 -2.51
N LEU A 199 4.13 26.05 -2.24
CA LEU A 199 3.63 25.89 -0.88
C LEU A 199 3.85 24.47 -0.37
N VAL A 200 3.62 23.48 -1.22
CA VAL A 200 3.91 22.06 -0.91
C VAL A 200 5.39 21.86 -0.63
N ALA A 201 6.26 22.41 -1.48
CA ALA A 201 7.72 22.34 -1.30
C ALA A 201 8.17 23.01 0.02
N LYS A 202 7.56 24.15 0.40
CA LYS A 202 7.88 24.84 1.66
C LYS A 202 7.48 24.03 2.90
N ILE A 203 6.36 23.29 2.84
CA ILE A 203 5.81 22.55 3.99
C ILE A 203 6.42 21.15 4.08
N LEU A 204 6.53 20.44 2.96
CA LEU A 204 6.93 19.03 2.91
C LEU A 204 8.36 18.81 2.40
N GLY A 205 8.98 19.81 1.79
CA GLY A 205 10.34 19.69 1.25
C GLY A 205 11.46 19.77 2.30
N LYS A 206 11.11 20.04 3.55
CA LYS A 206 12.03 20.08 4.71
C LYS A 206 11.85 18.85 5.63
N ALA A 207 10.94 17.96 5.29
CA ALA A 207 10.65 16.75 6.07
C ALA A 207 11.55 15.59 5.66
#